data_ee057b681ab754153ac07e305b98ae95
#
_entry.id   ee057b681ab754153ac07e305b98ae95
#
_cell.length_a   1.000
_cell.length_b   1.000
_cell.length_c   1.000
_cell.angle_alpha   90.00
_cell.angle_beta   90.00
_cell.angle_gamma   90.00
#
_symmetry.space_group_name_H-M   'P 1'
#
loop_
_entity.id
_entity.type
_entity.pdbx_description
1 polymer ?
#
loop_
_entity_poly.entity_id
_entity_poly.type
_entity_poly.pdbx_seq_one_letter_code
_entity_poly.pdbx_strand_id
1 'polypeptide(L)'
;MCIRDRTRTTSHERVTTSVDSPERARAGGTRAAWLPVGAAMFTVAWGGNQFTPLLGLYRDIDALSTGAVDLLLGAYVLGIMPALLLGGPASDRWGRRPLMLPAPILAIIASVLLAVGSGSPAVLFVGRIFSGLALGLAMVVGGSWIKELSSPPFDAEADAAAGARRASISLTAGFALGAATAAALAQFAPLPAELCYLVHLVITAASFVLLTRAPETHAAQELSLIHI
;
A
#
# COMPACT_ATOMS: atom_id res chain seq x y z
N MET A 1 20.77 36.41 -74.31
CA MET A 1 21.99 36.08 -73.59
C MET A 1 21.65 35.07 -72.51
N CYS A 2 21.83 33.79 -72.86
CA CYS A 2 21.44 32.62 -72.04
C CYS A 2 22.53 32.35 -71.02
N ILE A 3 22.18 32.28 -69.77
CA ILE A 3 22.99 31.66 -68.71
C ILE A 3 22.27 30.43 -68.23
N ARG A 4 22.87 29.29 -68.49
CA ARG A 4 22.42 27.92 -68.21
C ARG A 4 22.87 27.59 -66.77
N ASP A 5 21.94 27.50 -65.84
CA ASP A 5 22.25 27.07 -64.50
C ASP A 5 22.16 25.54 -64.39
N ARG A 6 23.26 25.00 -63.93
CA ARG A 6 23.50 23.55 -63.84
C ARG A 6 23.09 23.11 -62.42
N THR A 7 21.89 22.57 -62.25
CA THR A 7 21.47 21.94 -61.01
C THR A 7 22.27 20.65 -60.75
N ARG A 8 23.10 20.70 -59.72
CA ARG A 8 23.84 19.57 -59.20
C ARG A 8 22.95 18.91 -58.11
N THR A 9 22.33 17.81 -58.46
CA THR A 9 21.63 16.93 -57.49
C THR A 9 22.68 16.19 -56.67
N THR A 10 22.87 16.61 -55.43
CA THR A 10 23.57 15.80 -54.42
C THR A 10 22.55 14.94 -53.73
N SER A 11 22.55 13.64 -54.05
CA SER A 11 21.85 12.56 -53.32
C SER A 11 22.48 12.47 -51.91
N HIS A 12 21.81 13.01 -50.91
CA HIS A 12 22.11 12.69 -49.52
C HIS A 12 21.52 11.29 -49.20
N GLU A 13 22.37 10.30 -49.28
CA GLU A 13 22.16 8.99 -48.73
C GLU A 13 22.00 9.13 -47.19
N ARG A 14 20.74 9.07 -46.72
CA ARG A 14 20.45 9.00 -45.29
C ARG A 14 20.83 7.60 -44.84
N VAL A 15 22.03 7.49 -44.28
CA VAL A 15 22.39 6.32 -43.48
C VAL A 15 21.56 6.42 -42.17
N THR A 16 20.41 5.75 -42.18
CA THR A 16 19.67 5.48 -40.94
C THR A 16 20.39 4.35 -40.23
N THR A 17 21.43 4.70 -39.45
CA THR A 17 21.93 3.80 -38.43
C THR A 17 20.87 3.77 -37.34
N SER A 18 20.04 2.72 -37.37
CA SER A 18 19.23 2.32 -36.22
C SER A 18 20.19 1.86 -35.14
N VAL A 19 20.61 2.81 -34.30
CA VAL A 19 21.20 2.50 -33.01
C VAL A 19 20.06 1.95 -32.18
N ASP A 20 19.91 0.63 -32.22
CA ASP A 20 19.08 -0.11 -31.28
C ASP A 20 19.68 0.11 -29.89
N SER A 21 19.19 1.14 -29.22
CA SER A 21 19.63 1.47 -27.86
C SER A 21 19.22 0.33 -26.95
N PRO A 22 20.17 -0.32 -26.26
CA PRO A 22 19.85 -1.40 -25.30
C PRO A 22 19.00 -0.93 -24.12
N GLU A 23 18.73 0.37 -24.01
CA GLU A 23 17.83 0.97 -23.01
C GLU A 23 16.35 0.61 -23.20
N ARG A 24 15.89 0.34 -24.47
CA ARG A 24 14.49 -0.06 -24.71
C ARG A 24 14.16 -1.45 -24.17
N ALA A 25 15.16 -2.33 -24.00
CA ALA A 25 14.95 -3.66 -23.46
C ALA A 25 14.73 -3.68 -21.92
N ARG A 26 15.06 -2.61 -21.21
CA ARG A 26 14.85 -2.49 -19.77
C ARG A 26 13.56 -1.75 -19.37
N ALA A 27 12.86 -1.14 -20.31
CA ALA A 27 11.61 -0.41 -20.12
C ALA A 27 10.35 -1.30 -20.08
N GLY A 28 10.50 -2.62 -19.97
CA GLY A 28 9.41 -3.56 -19.76
C GLY A 28 9.05 -3.67 -18.27
N GLY A 29 8.84 -2.55 -17.58
CA GLY A 29 8.19 -2.55 -16.27
C GLY A 29 6.83 -3.24 -16.42
N THR A 30 6.60 -4.33 -15.68
CA THR A 30 5.33 -5.06 -15.78
C THR A 30 4.21 -4.13 -15.33
N ARG A 31 3.16 -3.96 -16.16
CA ARG A 31 1.92 -3.19 -15.83
C ARG A 31 1.33 -3.53 -14.45
N ALA A 32 1.84 -4.58 -13.81
CA ALA A 32 1.44 -5.13 -12.53
C ALA A 32 2.39 -4.77 -11.37
N ALA A 33 3.41 -3.92 -11.57
CA ALA A 33 4.40 -3.59 -10.53
C ALA A 33 3.77 -2.99 -9.24
N TRP A 34 2.61 -2.34 -9.35
CA TRP A 34 1.86 -1.79 -8.22
C TRP A 34 1.12 -2.85 -7.38
N LEU A 35 0.83 -4.04 -7.94
CA LEU A 35 0.00 -5.06 -7.27
C LEU A 35 0.53 -5.50 -5.90
N PRO A 36 1.85 -5.77 -5.71
CA PRO A 36 2.37 -6.13 -4.39
C PRO A 36 2.11 -5.07 -3.33
N VAL A 37 2.24 -3.79 -3.69
CA VAL A 37 1.98 -2.67 -2.78
C VAL A 37 0.48 -2.53 -2.53
N GLY A 38 -0.34 -2.68 -3.57
CA GLY A 38 -1.80 -2.68 -3.48
C GLY A 38 -2.34 -3.81 -2.59
N ALA A 39 -1.77 -5.01 -2.71
CA ALA A 39 -2.11 -6.14 -1.84
C ALA A 39 -1.77 -5.87 -0.37
N ALA A 40 -0.60 -5.29 -0.09
CA ALA A 40 -0.22 -4.90 1.26
C ALA A 40 -1.13 -3.79 1.83
N MET A 41 -1.46 -2.77 1.04
CA MET A 41 -2.43 -1.74 1.43
C MET A 41 -3.81 -2.33 1.72
N PHE A 42 -4.26 -3.25 0.87
CA PHE A 42 -5.53 -3.96 1.03
C PHE A 42 -5.58 -4.72 2.36
N THR A 43 -4.56 -5.54 2.66
CA THR A 43 -4.55 -6.35 3.88
C THR A 43 -4.40 -5.49 5.13
N VAL A 44 -3.58 -4.44 5.11
CA VAL A 44 -3.46 -3.51 6.24
C VAL A 44 -4.78 -2.78 6.49
N ALA A 45 -5.48 -2.32 5.44
CA ALA A 45 -6.79 -1.70 5.56
C ALA A 45 -7.86 -2.68 6.09
N TRP A 46 -7.81 -3.96 5.64
CA TRP A 46 -8.64 -5.04 6.19
C TRP A 46 -8.47 -5.13 7.72
N GLY A 47 -7.22 -5.25 8.21
CA GLY A 47 -6.90 -5.30 9.64
C GLY A 47 -7.36 -4.06 10.40
N GLY A 48 -7.30 -2.89 9.76
CA GLY A 48 -7.73 -1.63 10.35
C GLY A 48 -9.23 -1.59 10.69
N ASN A 49 -10.08 -2.25 9.90
CA ASN A 49 -11.54 -2.14 10.04
C ASN A 49 -12.24 -3.42 10.56
N GLN A 50 -11.54 -4.55 10.67
CA GLN A 50 -12.12 -5.81 11.17
C GLN A 50 -12.54 -5.76 12.66
N PHE A 51 -11.98 -4.84 13.44
CA PHE A 51 -12.31 -4.68 14.87
C PHE A 51 -13.69 -4.07 15.09
N THR A 52 -14.13 -3.17 14.23
CA THR A 52 -15.38 -2.39 14.41
C THR A 52 -16.63 -3.28 14.53
N PRO A 53 -16.85 -4.30 13.68
CA PRO A 53 -17.99 -5.19 13.82
C PRO A 53 -17.97 -6.06 15.10
N LEU A 54 -16.78 -6.26 15.69
CA LEU A 54 -16.60 -7.07 16.90
C LEU A 54 -16.88 -6.29 18.19
N LEU A 55 -17.11 -4.97 18.14
CA LEU A 55 -17.35 -4.16 19.34
C LEU A 55 -18.56 -4.63 20.13
N GLY A 56 -19.64 -5.08 19.45
CA GLY A 56 -20.78 -5.70 20.13
C GLY A 56 -20.39 -6.95 20.89
N LEU A 57 -19.64 -7.84 20.23
CA LEU A 57 -19.15 -9.08 20.82
C LEU A 57 -18.26 -8.84 22.04
N TYR A 58 -17.33 -7.88 21.98
CA TYR A 58 -16.48 -7.52 23.12
C TYR A 58 -17.25 -6.89 24.29
N ARG A 59 -18.34 -6.16 24.01
CA ARG A 59 -19.25 -5.68 25.06
C ARG A 59 -19.95 -6.83 25.78
N ASP A 60 -20.38 -7.84 25.03
CA ASP A 60 -21.12 -8.97 25.58
C ASP A 60 -20.22 -9.96 26.33
N ILE A 61 -19.03 -10.26 25.78
CA ILE A 61 -18.09 -11.25 26.35
C ILE A 61 -17.23 -10.62 27.46
N ASP A 62 -16.66 -9.45 27.21
CA ASP A 62 -15.66 -8.81 28.08
C ASP A 62 -16.27 -7.75 29.01
N ALA A 63 -17.59 -7.55 28.96
CA ALA A 63 -18.33 -6.55 29.72
C ALA A 63 -17.72 -5.13 29.60
N LEU A 64 -17.19 -4.77 28.42
CA LEU A 64 -16.54 -3.48 28.18
C LEU A 64 -17.54 -2.34 28.35
N SER A 65 -17.18 -1.34 29.17
CA SER A 65 -17.94 -0.11 29.28
C SER A 65 -17.89 0.71 27.99
N THR A 66 -18.87 1.59 27.78
CA THR A 66 -18.89 2.50 26.62
C THR A 66 -17.60 3.31 26.54
N GLY A 67 -17.10 3.82 27.68
CA GLY A 67 -15.86 4.58 27.72
C GLY A 67 -14.63 3.75 27.33
N ALA A 68 -14.59 2.46 27.66
CA ALA A 68 -13.51 1.57 27.21
C ALA A 68 -13.54 1.38 25.69
N VAL A 69 -14.72 1.23 25.10
CA VAL A 69 -14.90 1.13 23.64
C VAL A 69 -14.44 2.41 22.93
N ASP A 70 -14.84 3.57 23.45
CA ASP A 70 -14.43 4.87 22.89
C ASP A 70 -12.91 5.06 22.98
N LEU A 71 -12.30 4.62 24.09
CA LEU A 71 -10.85 4.63 24.26
C LEU A 71 -10.15 3.73 23.23
N LEU A 72 -10.69 2.54 22.94
CA LEU A 72 -10.13 1.62 21.92
C LEU A 72 -10.23 2.19 20.50
N LEU A 73 -11.31 2.89 20.19
CA LEU A 73 -11.45 3.63 18.92
C LEU A 73 -10.46 4.80 18.86
N GLY A 74 -10.31 5.56 19.96
CA GLY A 74 -9.32 6.63 20.08
C GLY A 74 -7.88 6.14 19.95
N ALA A 75 -7.53 4.99 20.53
CA ALA A 75 -6.21 4.36 20.41
C ALA A 75 -5.80 4.11 18.96
N TYR A 76 -6.74 3.68 18.14
CA TYR A 76 -6.51 3.50 16.70
C TYR A 76 -6.13 4.81 16.00
N VAL A 77 -6.86 5.89 16.29
CA VAL A 77 -6.56 7.21 15.73
C VAL A 77 -5.21 7.74 16.24
N LEU A 78 -4.89 7.52 17.52
CA LEU A 78 -3.56 7.85 18.09
C LEU A 78 -2.43 7.14 17.37
N GLY A 79 -2.64 5.91 16.87
CA GLY A 79 -1.67 5.20 16.04
C GLY A 79 -1.55 5.79 14.63
N ILE A 80 -2.67 6.15 14.00
CA ILE A 80 -2.68 6.69 12.63
C ILE A 80 -1.93 8.03 12.54
N MET A 81 -2.17 8.94 13.47
CA MET A 81 -1.67 10.32 13.41
C MET A 81 -0.14 10.42 13.24
N PRO A 82 0.71 9.81 14.10
CA PRO A 82 2.15 9.91 13.95
C PRO A 82 2.64 9.27 12.65
N ALA A 83 2.03 8.17 12.21
CA ALA A 83 2.39 7.52 10.96
C ALA A 83 2.09 8.40 9.73
N LEU A 84 0.96 9.11 9.72
CA LEU A 84 0.64 10.06 8.66
C LEU A 84 1.58 11.27 8.65
N LEU A 85 1.88 11.84 9.83
CA LEU A 85 2.70 13.03 9.93
C LEU A 85 4.18 12.77 9.60
N LEU A 86 4.71 11.64 10.05
CA LEU A 86 6.12 11.32 9.92
C LEU A 86 6.44 10.40 8.73
N GLY A 87 5.50 9.55 8.33
CA GLY A 87 5.70 8.55 7.29
C GLY A 87 5.98 9.16 5.90
N GLY A 88 5.30 10.27 5.54
CA GLY A 88 5.53 10.95 4.27
C GLY A 88 6.96 11.49 4.14
N PRO A 89 7.36 12.46 4.96
CA PRO A 89 8.72 13.01 4.94
C PRO A 89 9.82 11.94 5.11
N ALA A 90 9.57 10.93 5.94
CA ALA A 90 10.49 9.84 6.13
C ALA A 90 10.65 9.01 4.85
N SER A 91 9.55 8.69 4.15
CA SER A 91 9.60 7.91 2.92
C SER A 91 10.21 8.69 1.73
N ASP A 92 10.09 10.00 1.74
CA ASP A 92 10.75 10.86 0.75
C ASP A 92 12.27 10.89 0.96
N ARG A 93 12.73 10.73 2.21
CA ARG A 93 14.15 10.75 2.55
C ARG A 93 14.83 9.37 2.43
N TRP A 94 14.16 8.30 2.86
CA TRP A 94 14.76 6.96 2.98
C TRP A 94 14.24 5.96 1.96
N GLY A 95 13.29 6.35 1.13
CA GLY A 95 12.68 5.50 0.11
C GLY A 95 11.34 4.89 0.56
N ARG A 96 10.59 4.42 -0.43
CA ARG A 96 9.24 3.89 -0.21
C ARG A 96 9.25 2.52 0.45
N ARG A 97 10.13 1.64 -0.03
CA ARG A 97 10.19 0.24 0.42
C ARG A 97 10.54 0.10 1.89
N PRO A 98 11.61 0.70 2.45
CA PRO A 98 11.96 0.55 3.86
C PRO A 98 10.90 1.08 4.81
N LEU A 99 10.12 2.09 4.41
CA LEU A 99 9.04 2.66 5.22
C LEU A 99 7.72 1.90 5.07
N MET A 100 7.48 1.20 3.96
CA MET A 100 6.26 0.42 3.75
C MET A 100 6.36 -0.99 4.34
N LEU A 101 7.54 -1.63 4.33
CA LEU A 101 7.75 -2.98 4.86
C LEU A 101 7.31 -3.16 6.33
N PRO A 102 7.53 -2.20 7.24
CA PRO A 102 7.01 -2.28 8.60
C PRO A 102 5.48 -2.34 8.71
N ALA A 103 4.72 -1.79 7.76
CA ALA A 103 3.27 -1.71 7.87
C ALA A 103 2.57 -3.09 7.99
N PRO A 104 2.81 -4.08 7.11
CA PRO A 104 2.25 -5.42 7.31
C PRO A 104 2.75 -6.11 8.59
N ILE A 105 4.01 -5.86 9.01
CA ILE A 105 4.55 -6.42 10.26
C ILE A 105 3.77 -5.87 11.46
N LEU A 106 3.57 -4.56 11.52
CA LEU A 106 2.76 -3.91 12.56
C LEU A 106 1.31 -4.42 12.54
N ALA A 107 0.73 -4.65 11.34
CA ALA A 107 -0.61 -5.22 11.20
C ALA A 107 -0.69 -6.67 11.71
N ILE A 108 0.35 -7.48 11.52
CA ILE A 108 0.48 -8.84 12.08
C ILE A 108 0.54 -8.75 13.60
N ILE A 109 1.41 -7.92 14.17
CA ILE A 109 1.52 -7.72 15.62
C ILE A 109 0.17 -7.27 16.19
N ALA A 110 -0.49 -6.30 15.55
CA ALA A 110 -1.81 -5.84 15.95
C ALA A 110 -2.83 -6.98 15.99
N SER A 111 -2.89 -7.82 14.96
CA SER A 111 -3.84 -8.93 14.90
C SER A 111 -3.55 -10.01 15.93
N VAL A 112 -2.29 -10.30 16.23
CA VAL A 112 -1.94 -11.22 17.33
C VAL A 112 -2.41 -10.64 18.66
N LEU A 113 -2.13 -9.37 18.95
CA LEU A 113 -2.56 -8.72 20.19
C LEU A 113 -4.09 -8.68 20.32
N LEU A 114 -4.80 -8.39 19.23
CA LEU A 114 -6.25 -8.35 19.23
C LEU A 114 -6.87 -9.75 19.37
N ALA A 115 -6.25 -10.78 18.79
CA ALA A 115 -6.72 -12.17 18.93
C ALA A 115 -6.58 -12.70 20.34
N VAL A 116 -5.50 -12.36 21.05
CA VAL A 116 -5.27 -12.83 22.44
C VAL A 116 -5.77 -11.82 23.48
N GLY A 117 -6.26 -10.65 23.05
CA GLY A 117 -6.61 -9.53 23.91
C GLY A 117 -8.01 -9.61 24.54
N SER A 118 -8.82 -10.63 24.18
CA SER A 118 -10.12 -10.83 24.83
C SER A 118 -9.93 -10.95 26.34
N GLY A 119 -10.75 -10.23 27.12
CA GLY A 119 -10.60 -10.13 28.58
C GLY A 119 -9.55 -9.10 29.07
N SER A 120 -8.78 -8.46 28.20
CA SER A 120 -7.78 -7.47 28.59
C SER A 120 -7.84 -6.17 27.76
N PRO A 121 -8.58 -5.15 28.24
CA PRO A 121 -8.68 -3.85 27.55
C PRO A 121 -7.32 -3.21 27.24
N ALA A 122 -6.31 -3.44 28.09
CA ALA A 122 -4.97 -2.91 27.87
C ALA A 122 -4.27 -3.55 26.67
N VAL A 123 -4.41 -4.87 26.47
CA VAL A 123 -3.86 -5.58 25.30
C VAL A 123 -4.57 -5.14 24.03
N LEU A 124 -5.91 -5.03 24.08
CA LEU A 124 -6.70 -4.50 22.97
C LEU A 124 -6.27 -3.07 22.60
N PHE A 125 -6.03 -2.21 23.59
CA PHE A 125 -5.58 -0.82 23.39
C PHE A 125 -4.24 -0.77 22.65
N VAL A 126 -3.26 -1.56 23.07
CA VAL A 126 -1.96 -1.65 22.40
C VAL A 126 -2.12 -2.18 20.98
N GLY A 127 -2.91 -3.24 20.79
CA GLY A 127 -3.23 -3.79 19.47
C GLY A 127 -3.84 -2.74 18.53
N ARG A 128 -4.74 -1.88 19.05
CA ARG A 128 -5.35 -0.78 18.27
C ARG A 128 -4.34 0.28 17.86
N ILE A 129 -3.37 0.64 18.73
CA ILE A 129 -2.29 1.56 18.35
C ILE A 129 -1.46 0.97 17.19
N PHE A 130 -1.03 -0.29 17.29
CA PHE A 130 -0.26 -0.94 16.21
C PHE A 130 -1.06 -1.02 14.91
N SER A 131 -2.34 -1.32 14.98
CA SER A 131 -3.24 -1.32 13.82
C SER A 131 -3.33 0.06 13.17
N GLY A 132 -3.41 1.13 13.97
CA GLY A 132 -3.40 2.50 13.50
C GLY A 132 -2.08 2.90 12.85
N LEU A 133 -0.94 2.59 13.46
CA LEU A 133 0.38 2.84 12.90
C LEU A 133 0.55 2.15 11.53
N ALA A 134 0.15 0.88 11.45
CA ALA A 134 0.19 0.12 10.19
C ALA A 134 -0.62 0.81 9.10
N LEU A 135 -1.86 1.20 9.41
CA LEU A 135 -2.72 1.86 8.44
C LEU A 135 -2.18 3.23 8.01
N GLY A 136 -1.72 4.05 8.94
CA GLY A 136 -1.15 5.36 8.62
C GLY A 136 0.03 5.24 7.64
N LEU A 137 0.96 4.29 7.88
CA LEU A 137 2.07 4.01 6.95
C LEU A 137 1.55 3.53 5.59
N ALA A 138 0.60 2.59 5.56
CA ALA A 138 0.04 2.09 4.31
C ALA A 138 -0.64 3.20 3.50
N MET A 139 -1.36 4.12 4.15
CA MET A 139 -2.04 5.23 3.48
C MET A 139 -1.06 6.21 2.85
N VAL A 140 -0.06 6.67 3.60
CA VAL A 140 0.83 7.73 3.13
C VAL A 140 1.94 7.18 2.24
N VAL A 141 2.65 6.12 2.67
CA VAL A 141 3.78 5.56 1.92
C VAL A 141 3.28 4.69 0.77
N GLY A 142 2.36 3.77 1.03
CA GLY A 142 1.77 2.89 0.02
C GLY A 142 1.03 3.66 -1.06
N GLY A 143 0.27 4.70 -0.68
CA GLY A 143 -0.44 5.57 -1.62
C GLY A 143 0.50 6.31 -2.57
N SER A 144 1.62 6.85 -2.07
CA SER A 144 2.65 7.49 -2.89
C SER A 144 3.36 6.46 -3.78
N TRP A 145 3.73 5.31 -3.22
CA TRP A 145 4.42 4.26 -3.97
C TRP A 145 3.58 3.69 -5.11
N ILE A 146 2.27 3.45 -4.91
CA ILE A 146 1.37 3.03 -6.00
C ILE A 146 1.29 4.07 -7.10
N LYS A 147 1.24 5.37 -6.77
CA LYS A 147 1.24 6.44 -7.78
C LYS A 147 2.50 6.41 -8.63
N GLU A 148 3.66 6.27 -8.02
CA GLU A 148 4.95 6.16 -8.71
C GLU A 148 5.03 4.89 -9.59
N LEU A 149 4.61 3.74 -9.08
CA LEU A 149 4.54 2.49 -9.84
C LEU A 149 3.46 2.48 -10.94
N SER A 150 2.55 3.44 -10.91
CA SER A 150 1.52 3.66 -11.93
C SER A 150 1.87 4.79 -12.91
N SER A 151 3.14 5.11 -13.02
CA SER A 151 3.67 6.17 -13.90
C SER A 151 4.92 5.67 -14.64
N PRO A 152 5.36 6.31 -15.73
CA PRO A 152 6.63 5.97 -16.37
C PRO A 152 7.81 6.05 -15.37
N PRO A 153 8.79 5.15 -15.43
CA PRO A 153 8.99 4.11 -16.45
C PRO A 153 8.25 2.78 -16.17
N PHE A 154 7.52 2.64 -15.03
CA PHE A 154 6.90 1.38 -14.62
C PHE A 154 5.62 1.06 -15.39
N ASP A 155 4.77 2.05 -15.63
CA ASP A 155 3.51 1.92 -16.38
C ASP A 155 3.30 3.15 -17.28
N ALA A 156 3.83 3.08 -18.50
CA ALA A 156 3.77 4.19 -19.46
C ALA A 156 2.37 4.38 -20.10
N GLU A 157 1.49 3.38 -20.00
CA GLU A 157 0.14 3.43 -20.58
C GLU A 157 -0.93 3.85 -19.55
N ALA A 158 -0.56 3.95 -18.28
CA ALA A 158 -1.50 4.36 -17.24
C ALA A 158 -1.89 5.85 -17.39
N ASP A 159 -3.18 6.13 -17.24
CA ASP A 159 -3.66 7.50 -17.17
C ASP A 159 -3.20 8.20 -15.88
N ALA A 160 -3.22 9.54 -15.85
CA ALA A 160 -2.75 10.34 -14.73
C ALA A 160 -3.48 10.04 -13.39
N ALA A 161 -4.70 9.49 -13.45
CA ALA A 161 -5.50 9.14 -12.27
C ALA A 161 -5.33 7.68 -11.84
N ALA A 162 -4.66 6.83 -12.64
CA ALA A 162 -4.57 5.39 -12.40
C ALA A 162 -3.99 5.07 -11.01
N GLY A 163 -2.91 5.74 -10.62
CA GLY A 163 -2.26 5.51 -9.33
C GLY A 163 -3.19 5.84 -8.15
N ALA A 164 -3.85 6.99 -8.19
CA ALA A 164 -4.80 7.39 -7.15
C ALA A 164 -5.98 6.43 -7.07
N ARG A 165 -6.53 6.01 -8.22
CA ARG A 165 -7.63 5.05 -8.31
C ARG A 165 -7.23 3.68 -7.73
N ARG A 166 -6.06 3.15 -8.10
CA ARG A 166 -5.53 1.87 -7.62
C ARG A 166 -5.32 1.88 -6.10
N ALA A 167 -4.73 2.94 -5.54
CA ALA A 167 -4.54 3.12 -4.11
C ALA A 167 -5.89 3.19 -3.37
N SER A 168 -6.84 3.99 -3.87
CA SER A 168 -8.17 4.12 -3.30
C SER A 168 -8.94 2.80 -3.30
N ILE A 169 -8.94 2.06 -4.42
CA ILE A 169 -9.58 0.75 -4.51
C ILE A 169 -8.97 -0.24 -3.52
N SER A 170 -7.64 -0.29 -3.42
CA SER A 170 -6.96 -1.18 -2.47
C SER A 170 -7.39 -0.91 -1.02
N LEU A 171 -7.41 0.34 -0.59
CA LEU A 171 -7.85 0.72 0.76
C LEU A 171 -9.33 0.44 0.98
N THR A 172 -10.20 0.90 0.07
CA THR A 172 -11.65 0.78 0.24
C THR A 172 -12.10 -0.68 0.23
N ALA A 173 -11.55 -1.49 -0.68
CA ALA A 173 -11.84 -2.92 -0.72
C ALA A 173 -11.35 -3.62 0.56
N GLY A 174 -10.16 -3.26 1.07
CA GLY A 174 -9.65 -3.79 2.34
C GLY A 174 -10.59 -3.45 3.50
N PHE A 175 -10.97 -2.20 3.66
CA PHE A 175 -11.91 -1.77 4.71
C PHE A 175 -13.26 -2.49 4.62
N ALA A 176 -13.85 -2.56 3.42
CA ALA A 176 -15.15 -3.17 3.23
C ALA A 176 -15.13 -4.68 3.49
N LEU A 177 -14.18 -5.40 2.88
CA LEU A 177 -14.09 -6.85 3.03
C LEU A 177 -13.62 -7.25 4.43
N GLY A 178 -12.74 -6.47 5.07
CA GLY A 178 -12.32 -6.69 6.44
C GLY A 178 -13.48 -6.63 7.42
N ALA A 179 -14.29 -5.59 7.34
CA ALA A 179 -15.49 -5.43 8.17
C ALA A 179 -16.54 -6.53 7.87
N ALA A 180 -16.81 -6.78 6.59
CA ALA A 180 -17.81 -7.77 6.19
C ALA A 180 -17.43 -9.19 6.64
N THR A 181 -16.15 -9.58 6.45
CA THR A 181 -15.66 -10.90 6.89
C THR A 181 -15.67 -11.01 8.40
N ALA A 182 -15.23 -9.99 9.14
CA ALA A 182 -15.25 -10.01 10.60
C ALA A 182 -16.69 -10.14 11.14
N ALA A 183 -17.65 -9.41 10.57
CA ALA A 183 -19.06 -9.51 10.95
C ALA A 183 -19.62 -10.91 10.67
N ALA A 184 -19.33 -11.48 9.50
CA ALA A 184 -19.81 -12.81 9.13
C ALA A 184 -19.19 -13.90 10.03
N LEU A 185 -17.89 -13.85 10.31
CA LEU A 185 -17.22 -14.80 11.17
C LEU A 185 -17.69 -14.68 12.62
N ALA A 186 -17.91 -13.46 13.12
CA ALA A 186 -18.45 -13.24 14.47
C ALA A 186 -19.85 -13.84 14.65
N GLN A 187 -20.65 -13.90 13.57
CA GLN A 187 -22.02 -14.37 13.64
C GLN A 187 -22.17 -15.88 13.41
N PHE A 188 -21.35 -16.46 12.51
CA PHE A 188 -21.59 -17.80 11.99
C PHE A 188 -20.46 -18.81 12.29
N ALA A 189 -19.28 -18.35 12.71
CA ALA A 189 -18.12 -19.22 12.87
C ALA A 189 -17.86 -19.60 14.35
N PRO A 190 -17.19 -20.73 14.61
CA PRO A 190 -16.61 -21.00 15.91
C PRO A 190 -15.49 -20.00 16.18
N LEU A 191 -15.19 -19.68 17.44
CA LEU A 191 -14.19 -18.71 17.85
C LEU A 191 -14.46 -17.32 17.25
N PRO A 192 -15.62 -16.72 17.56
CA PRO A 192 -16.10 -15.50 16.91
C PRO A 192 -15.20 -14.27 17.12
N ALA A 193 -14.43 -14.25 18.24
CA ALA A 193 -13.53 -13.15 18.56
C ALA A 193 -12.15 -13.30 17.90
N GLU A 194 -11.68 -14.51 17.60
CA GLU A 194 -10.31 -14.81 17.18
C GLU A 194 -10.17 -15.10 15.69
N LEU A 195 -11.15 -15.79 15.09
CA LEU A 195 -11.00 -16.35 13.74
C LEU A 195 -10.78 -15.28 12.66
N CYS A 196 -11.39 -14.10 12.81
CA CYS A 196 -11.18 -13.01 11.87
C CYS A 196 -9.70 -12.53 11.87
N TYR A 197 -9.05 -12.52 13.03
CA TYR A 197 -7.63 -12.15 13.14
C TYR A 197 -6.72 -13.24 12.57
N LEU A 198 -7.05 -14.53 12.76
CA LEU A 198 -6.29 -15.63 12.18
C LEU A 198 -6.34 -15.59 10.64
N VAL A 199 -7.51 -15.34 10.06
CA VAL A 199 -7.65 -15.14 8.61
C VAL A 199 -6.79 -13.96 8.15
N HIS A 200 -6.86 -12.83 8.87
CA HIS A 200 -6.07 -11.65 8.55
C HIS A 200 -4.55 -11.91 8.64
N LEU A 201 -4.07 -12.67 9.62
CA LEU A 201 -2.66 -13.05 9.74
C LEU A 201 -2.16 -13.77 8.48
N VAL A 202 -2.94 -14.73 7.97
CA VAL A 202 -2.57 -15.51 6.78
C VAL A 202 -2.48 -14.62 5.54
N ILE A 203 -3.51 -13.80 5.27
CA ILE A 203 -3.52 -12.94 4.08
C ILE A 203 -2.45 -11.83 4.16
N THR A 204 -2.18 -11.32 5.38
CA THR A 204 -1.16 -10.28 5.57
C THR A 204 0.24 -10.85 5.44
N ALA A 205 0.51 -12.04 5.95
CA ALA A 205 1.79 -12.73 5.74
C ALA A 205 2.05 -13.00 4.24
N ALA A 206 1.04 -13.46 3.50
CA ALA A 206 1.15 -13.65 2.06
C ALA A 206 1.43 -12.33 1.32
N SER A 207 0.71 -11.25 1.67
CA SER A 207 0.92 -9.92 1.07
C SER A 207 2.29 -9.33 1.42
N PHE A 208 2.82 -9.59 2.62
CA PHE A 208 4.18 -9.19 3.01
C PHE A 208 5.24 -9.84 2.12
N VAL A 209 5.12 -11.16 1.86
CA VAL A 209 6.04 -11.85 0.94
C VAL A 209 5.97 -11.26 -0.47
N LEU A 210 4.78 -10.90 -0.96
CA LEU A 210 4.63 -10.21 -2.24
C LEU A 210 5.27 -8.82 -2.21
N LEU A 211 5.07 -8.06 -1.13
CA LEU A 211 5.61 -6.70 -0.97
C LEU A 211 7.14 -6.68 -1.03
N THR A 212 7.82 -7.69 -0.50
CA THR A 212 9.29 -7.79 -0.57
C THR A 212 9.84 -7.85 -2.00
N ARG A 213 8.98 -8.16 -2.99
CA ARG A 213 9.34 -8.21 -4.42
C ARG A 213 9.04 -6.91 -5.17
N ALA A 214 8.39 -5.94 -4.53
CA ALA A 214 8.07 -4.65 -5.15
C ALA A 214 9.35 -3.85 -5.45
N PRO A 215 9.48 -3.24 -6.64
CA PRO A 215 10.64 -2.42 -6.98
C PRO A 215 10.65 -1.13 -6.19
N GLU A 216 11.83 -0.69 -5.74
CA GLU A 216 12.01 0.63 -5.14
C GLU A 216 11.94 1.72 -6.22
N THR A 217 11.26 2.82 -5.92
CA THR A 217 11.06 3.93 -6.87
C THR A 217 11.91 5.16 -6.58
N HIS A 218 12.40 5.30 -5.36
CA HIS A 218 13.15 6.48 -4.91
C HIS A 218 14.41 6.75 -5.76
N ALA A 219 15.20 5.74 -6.04
CA ALA A 219 16.42 5.85 -6.86
C ALA A 219 16.14 6.28 -8.31
N ALA A 220 14.95 6.00 -8.85
CA ALA A 220 14.57 6.40 -10.21
C ALA A 220 14.26 7.90 -10.31
N GLN A 221 13.78 8.51 -9.23
CA GLN A 221 13.51 9.96 -9.18
C GLN A 221 14.79 10.80 -9.11
N GLU A 222 15.80 10.37 -8.34
CA GLU A 222 17.08 11.06 -8.25
C GLU A 222 17.79 11.11 -9.61
N LEU A 223 17.77 10.01 -10.37
CA LEU A 223 18.35 9.96 -11.72
C LEU A 223 17.63 10.87 -12.72
N SER A 224 16.33 11.07 -12.59
CA SER A 224 15.55 11.98 -13.43
C SER A 224 15.89 13.44 -13.17
N LEU A 225 16.22 13.84 -11.95
CA LEU A 225 16.57 15.21 -11.59
C LEU A 225 17.97 15.61 -12.10
N ILE A 226 18.89 14.66 -12.27
CA ILE A 226 20.24 14.91 -12.80
C ILE A 226 20.23 15.25 -14.30
N HIS A 227 19.19 14.85 -15.03
CA HIS A 227 19.06 15.10 -16.47
C HIS A 227 18.33 16.41 -16.83
N ILE A 228 17.86 17.17 -15.86
CA ILE A 228 17.25 18.49 -16.07
C ILE A 228 18.29 19.60 -15.86
#